data_d3cf11b0f2441e9e4d097d5b8dea3fac
#
_entry.id   d3cf11b0f2441e9e4d097d5b8dea3fac
#
_cell.length_a   1.000
_cell.length_b   1.000
_cell.length_c   1.000
_cell.angle_alpha   90.00
_cell.angle_beta   90.00
_cell.angle_gamma   90.00
#
_symmetry.space_group_name_H-M   'P 1'
#
loop_
_entity.id
_entity.type
_entity.pdbx_description
1 polymer ?
#
loop_
_entity_poly.entity_id
_entity_poly.type
_entity_poly.pdbx_seq_one_letter_code
_entity_poly.pdbx_strand_id
1 'polypeptide(L)'
;MLTDLELTGRTRSHVVQYTSPRFAAQPQVAEAFLAMRAAAQKDGIDMQPFSTFRDFNTQLRIWNHKFAGKKPLYDEYGRVRDRSAMSEEEIIRHILDWSALPGGSRHHWGTEIDVVDAAAMPLGYHPKLLPEETGEGGIFRPLHQWLDENLHRFGFFRPYQKQQGGMFPEPWHLSYAPLSVPALQAMSVDLLADTLCNAELSGKETVLALLPELYRNHILNIADVPTA
;
A
#
# COMPACT_ATOMS: atom_id res chain seq x y z
N MET A 1 -1.34 20.41 -4.93
CA MET A 1 -1.98 19.27 -5.64
C MET A 1 -0.88 18.54 -6.38
N LEU A 2 -0.86 17.22 -6.38
CA LEU A 2 0.15 16.44 -7.11
C LEU A 2 -0.06 16.58 -8.63
N THR A 3 1.05 16.58 -9.38
CA THR A 3 1.04 16.50 -10.83
C THR A 3 0.77 15.06 -11.30
N ASP A 4 0.43 14.86 -12.58
CA ASP A 4 0.21 13.52 -13.16
C ASP A 4 1.42 12.60 -13.01
N LEU A 5 2.63 13.15 -13.10
CA LEU A 5 3.87 12.39 -12.89
C LEU A 5 4.06 11.98 -11.44
N GLU A 6 3.66 12.81 -10.50
CA GLU A 6 3.71 12.50 -9.06
C GLU A 6 2.62 11.51 -8.68
N LEU A 7 1.38 11.69 -9.17
CA LEU A 7 0.25 10.79 -8.94
C LEU A 7 0.55 9.35 -9.39
N THR A 8 1.24 9.22 -10.51
CA THR A 8 1.56 7.91 -11.10
C THR A 8 2.94 7.37 -10.68
N GLY A 9 3.66 8.08 -9.79
CA GLY A 9 4.99 7.66 -9.30
C GLY A 9 6.12 7.76 -10.32
N ARG A 10 5.90 8.47 -11.43
CA ARG A 10 6.92 8.68 -12.48
C ARG A 10 7.94 9.75 -12.13
N THR A 11 7.72 10.48 -11.05
CA THR A 11 8.69 11.37 -10.40
C THR A 11 8.57 11.26 -8.88
N ARG A 12 9.56 11.80 -8.16
CA ARG A 12 9.59 11.83 -6.69
C ARG A 12 9.77 13.24 -6.12
N SER A 13 9.43 14.26 -6.87
CA SER A 13 9.64 15.68 -6.52
C SER A 13 8.86 16.10 -5.27
N HIS A 14 7.76 15.42 -4.95
CA HIS A 14 6.89 15.68 -3.80
C HIS A 14 7.33 15.00 -2.49
N VAL A 15 8.36 14.14 -2.52
CA VAL A 15 8.79 13.39 -1.33
C VAL A 15 10.22 13.75 -0.91
N VAL A 16 10.45 13.70 0.40
CA VAL A 16 11.76 13.89 1.03
C VAL A 16 12.23 12.56 1.62
N GLN A 17 13.53 12.29 1.50
CA GLN A 17 14.17 11.13 2.11
C GLN A 17 14.59 11.44 3.52
N TYR A 18 14.07 10.69 4.50
CA TYR A 18 14.47 10.69 5.90
C TYR A 18 15.45 9.54 6.16
N THR A 19 16.34 9.72 7.14
CA THR A 19 17.42 8.77 7.45
C THR A 19 17.25 8.04 8.78
N SER A 20 16.51 8.62 9.74
CA SER A 20 16.30 8.05 11.06
C SER A 20 14.88 8.34 11.58
N PRO A 21 13.95 7.41 11.47
CA PRO A 21 14.04 6.16 10.71
C PRO A 21 14.21 6.41 9.20
N ARG A 22 14.64 5.39 8.45
CA ARG A 22 14.81 5.53 7.01
C ARG A 22 13.48 5.32 6.29
N PHE A 23 12.95 6.39 5.67
CA PHE A 23 11.74 6.33 4.84
C PHE A 23 11.67 7.54 3.91
N ALA A 24 10.76 7.53 2.94
CA ALA A 24 10.47 8.65 2.07
C ALA A 24 8.97 8.96 2.07
N ALA A 25 8.60 10.22 2.28
CA ALA A 25 7.22 10.67 2.33
C ALA A 25 7.13 12.18 1.99
N GLN A 26 5.93 12.69 1.78
CA GLN A 26 5.71 14.13 1.77
C GLN A 26 6.03 14.72 3.17
N PRO A 27 6.54 15.96 3.28
CA PRO A 27 6.97 16.53 4.55
C PRO A 27 5.90 16.51 5.66
N GLN A 28 4.65 16.86 5.35
CA GLN A 28 3.55 16.82 6.32
C GLN A 28 3.24 15.40 6.82
N VAL A 29 3.33 14.40 5.93
CA VAL A 29 3.13 12.98 6.29
C VAL A 29 4.22 12.52 7.25
N ALA A 30 5.46 12.91 6.97
CA ALA A 30 6.59 12.58 7.82
C ALA A 30 6.46 13.21 9.21
N GLU A 31 6.05 14.46 9.31
CA GLU A 31 5.81 15.14 10.59
C GLU A 31 4.73 14.41 11.41
N ALA A 32 3.59 14.12 10.79
CA ALA A 32 2.48 13.39 11.44
C ALA A 32 2.89 11.98 11.86
N PHE A 33 3.63 11.25 11.00
CA PHE A 33 4.12 9.91 11.31
C PHE A 33 5.12 9.90 12.47
N LEU A 34 6.07 10.83 12.49
CA LEU A 34 7.06 10.90 13.55
C LEU A 34 6.42 11.28 14.89
N ALA A 35 5.38 12.14 14.90
CA ALA A 35 4.58 12.44 16.08
C ALA A 35 3.81 11.20 16.58
N MET A 36 3.19 10.45 15.67
CA MET A 36 2.50 9.19 15.99
C MET A 36 3.46 8.15 16.56
N ARG A 37 4.64 7.98 15.93
CA ARG A 37 5.70 7.08 16.40
C ARG A 37 6.17 7.46 17.81
N ALA A 38 6.38 8.74 18.08
CA ALA A 38 6.79 9.21 19.40
C ALA A 38 5.69 8.98 20.48
N ALA A 39 4.42 9.00 20.10
CA ALA A 39 3.34 8.65 21.01
C ALA A 39 3.31 7.13 21.29
N ALA A 40 3.41 6.28 20.26
CA ALA A 40 3.46 4.83 20.39
C ALA A 40 4.64 4.35 21.27
N GLN A 41 5.79 5.04 21.16
CA GLN A 41 6.97 4.72 21.96
C GLN A 41 6.74 4.86 23.48
N LYS A 42 5.87 5.76 23.92
CA LYS A 42 5.52 5.92 25.35
C LYS A 42 4.76 4.71 25.88
N ASP A 43 4.10 3.98 24.99
CA ASP A 43 3.33 2.77 25.30
C ASP A 43 4.12 1.49 24.97
N GLY A 44 5.44 1.62 24.77
CA GLY A 44 6.35 0.49 24.58
C GLY A 44 6.43 -0.06 23.16
N ILE A 45 5.83 0.62 22.18
CA ILE A 45 5.81 0.20 20.77
C ILE A 45 6.90 0.96 19.99
N ASP A 46 7.82 0.23 19.37
CA ASP A 46 8.79 0.83 18.43
C ASP A 46 8.26 0.76 17.00
N MET A 47 7.32 1.65 16.69
CA MET A 47 6.73 1.73 15.35
C MET A 47 7.78 2.13 14.31
N GLN A 48 8.02 1.27 13.33
CA GLN A 48 8.97 1.51 12.25
C GLN A 48 8.27 1.50 10.89
N PRO A 49 8.69 2.38 9.96
CA PRO A 49 8.20 2.33 8.58
C PRO A 49 8.83 1.13 7.87
N PHE A 50 8.00 0.28 7.27
CA PHE A 50 8.44 -0.91 6.53
C PHE A 50 8.44 -0.67 5.02
N SER A 51 7.34 -0.14 4.47
CA SER A 51 7.25 0.33 3.08
C SER A 51 6.63 1.72 3.06
N THR A 52 7.15 2.60 2.22
CA THR A 52 6.70 4.00 2.14
C THR A 52 6.59 4.42 0.68
N PHE A 53 7.08 5.59 0.29
CA PHE A 53 7.08 5.97 -1.12
C PHE A 53 7.68 4.89 -2.01
N ARG A 54 6.98 4.60 -3.09
CA ARG A 54 7.40 3.65 -4.11
C ARG A 54 7.21 4.29 -5.49
N ASP A 55 8.28 4.38 -6.28
CA ASP A 55 8.18 4.89 -7.64
C ASP A 55 7.51 3.89 -8.60
N PHE A 56 7.15 4.39 -9.79
CA PHE A 56 6.51 3.61 -10.84
C PHE A 56 7.32 2.37 -11.22
N ASN A 57 8.63 2.53 -11.46
CA ASN A 57 9.49 1.44 -11.91
C ASN A 57 9.64 0.33 -10.86
N THR A 58 9.68 0.70 -9.59
CA THR A 58 9.69 -0.26 -8.49
C THR A 58 8.38 -1.05 -8.43
N GLN A 59 7.23 -0.39 -8.58
CA GLN A 59 5.93 -1.06 -8.61
C GLN A 59 5.77 -1.94 -9.86
N LEU A 60 6.23 -1.47 -11.02
CA LEU A 60 6.23 -2.24 -12.27
C LEU A 60 7.07 -3.52 -12.16
N ARG A 61 8.24 -3.44 -11.51
CA ARG A 61 9.07 -4.62 -11.25
C ARG A 61 8.37 -5.61 -10.31
N ILE A 62 7.68 -5.14 -9.26
CA ILE A 62 6.90 -6.01 -8.36
C ILE A 62 5.80 -6.72 -9.15
N TRP A 63 5.05 -5.99 -9.95
CA TRP A 63 4.00 -6.52 -10.82
C TRP A 63 4.53 -7.61 -11.75
N ASN A 64 5.54 -7.27 -12.56
CA ASN A 64 6.10 -8.20 -13.54
C ASN A 64 6.71 -9.44 -12.89
N HIS A 65 7.32 -9.33 -11.71
CA HIS A 65 7.82 -10.50 -10.96
C HIS A 65 6.69 -11.40 -10.46
N LYS A 66 5.58 -10.83 -9.98
CA LYS A 66 4.39 -11.61 -9.58
C LYS A 66 3.75 -12.26 -10.79
N PHE A 67 3.58 -11.51 -11.88
CA PHE A 67 3.00 -12.03 -13.13
C PHE A 67 3.82 -13.19 -13.70
N ALA A 68 5.15 -13.09 -13.73
CA ALA A 68 6.07 -14.12 -14.20
C ALA A 68 6.27 -15.28 -13.22
N GLY A 69 5.64 -15.30 -12.04
CA GLY A 69 5.81 -16.35 -11.02
C GLY A 69 7.13 -16.31 -10.26
N LYS A 70 7.91 -15.25 -10.40
CA LYS A 70 9.14 -15.03 -9.61
C LYS A 70 8.85 -14.66 -8.14
N LYS A 71 7.63 -14.21 -7.88
CA LYS A 71 7.08 -13.99 -6.54
C LYS A 71 5.75 -14.74 -6.40
N PRO A 72 5.45 -15.29 -5.22
CA PRO A 72 4.19 -16.00 -5.00
C PRO A 72 2.99 -15.06 -5.06
N LEU A 73 1.82 -15.64 -5.38
CA LEU A 73 0.50 -15.05 -5.17
C LEU A 73 -0.09 -15.69 -3.90
N TYR A 74 -0.73 -14.88 -3.07
CA TYR A 74 -1.29 -15.34 -1.81
C TYR A 74 -2.83 -15.26 -1.83
N ASP A 75 -3.49 -16.17 -1.12
CA ASP A 75 -4.90 -16.07 -0.81
C ASP A 75 -5.17 -15.10 0.36
N GLU A 76 -6.41 -14.94 0.76
CA GLU A 76 -6.84 -14.06 1.85
C GLU A 76 -6.29 -14.45 3.23
N TYR A 77 -5.81 -15.71 3.38
CA TYR A 77 -5.18 -16.22 4.59
C TYR A 77 -3.65 -16.17 4.56
N GLY A 78 -3.06 -15.62 3.49
CA GLY A 78 -1.61 -15.57 3.31
C GLY A 78 -0.98 -16.88 2.82
N ARG A 79 -1.77 -17.86 2.34
CA ARG A 79 -1.28 -19.12 1.78
C ARG A 79 -0.93 -18.95 0.31
N VAL A 80 0.13 -19.60 -0.14
CA VAL A 80 0.56 -19.54 -1.55
C VAL A 80 -0.50 -20.21 -2.45
N ARG A 81 -0.95 -19.50 -3.49
CA ARG A 81 -1.85 -20.02 -4.50
C ARG A 81 -1.12 -20.90 -5.51
N ASP A 82 -1.71 -22.02 -5.90
CA ASP A 82 -1.29 -22.78 -7.08
C ASP A 82 -1.73 -22.05 -8.34
N ARG A 83 -0.78 -21.61 -9.15
CA ARG A 83 -1.02 -20.86 -10.37
C ARG A 83 -0.96 -21.70 -11.65
N SER A 84 -0.75 -23.01 -11.54
CA SER A 84 -0.49 -23.90 -12.70
C SER A 84 -1.61 -23.94 -13.72
N ALA A 85 -2.85 -23.71 -13.30
CA ALA A 85 -4.05 -23.71 -14.16
C ALA A 85 -4.69 -22.31 -14.30
N MET A 86 -4.07 -21.23 -13.78
CA MET A 86 -4.65 -19.90 -13.84
C MET A 86 -4.54 -19.31 -15.24
N SER A 87 -5.62 -18.71 -15.72
CA SER A 87 -5.62 -17.81 -16.86
C SER A 87 -4.86 -16.51 -16.57
N GLU A 88 -4.51 -15.76 -17.61
CA GLU A 88 -3.88 -14.46 -17.49
C GLU A 88 -4.72 -13.49 -16.65
N GLU A 89 -6.02 -13.46 -16.85
CA GLU A 89 -6.94 -12.62 -16.08
C GLU A 89 -6.97 -13.00 -14.60
N GLU A 90 -7.00 -14.28 -14.26
CA GLU A 90 -6.93 -14.74 -12.88
C GLU A 90 -5.62 -14.35 -12.20
N ILE A 91 -4.50 -14.45 -12.92
CA ILE A 91 -3.20 -13.99 -12.42
C ILE A 91 -3.24 -12.49 -12.11
N ILE A 92 -3.78 -11.67 -13.02
CA ILE A 92 -3.94 -10.22 -12.84
C ILE A 92 -4.78 -9.92 -11.59
N ARG A 93 -5.94 -10.55 -11.45
CA ARG A 93 -6.83 -10.36 -10.30
C ARG A 93 -6.15 -10.76 -8.99
N HIS A 94 -5.44 -11.89 -8.97
CA HIS A 94 -4.72 -12.35 -7.77
C HIS A 94 -3.45 -11.55 -7.45
N ILE A 95 -2.86 -10.87 -8.41
CA ILE A 95 -1.83 -9.85 -8.10
C ILE A 95 -2.47 -8.69 -7.35
N LEU A 96 -3.65 -8.25 -7.79
CA LEU A 96 -4.37 -7.10 -7.23
C LEU A 96 -4.98 -7.37 -5.86
N ASP A 97 -5.08 -8.61 -5.43
CA ASP A 97 -5.46 -8.96 -4.06
C ASP A 97 -4.52 -8.32 -3.00
N TRP A 98 -3.21 -8.20 -3.32
CA TRP A 98 -2.15 -7.76 -2.39
C TRP A 98 -1.16 -6.74 -2.99
N SER A 99 -1.36 -6.29 -4.22
CA SER A 99 -0.42 -5.37 -4.88
C SER A 99 -1.14 -4.47 -5.85
N ALA A 100 -0.98 -3.19 -5.68
CA ALA A 100 -1.57 -2.21 -6.57
C ALA A 100 -1.01 -2.28 -8.00
N LEU A 101 -1.82 -1.85 -8.95
CA LEU A 101 -1.42 -1.64 -10.33
C LEU A 101 -0.35 -0.54 -10.42
N PRO A 102 0.72 -0.71 -11.22
CA PRO A 102 1.70 0.36 -11.46
C PRO A 102 1.01 1.63 -11.97
N GLY A 103 1.37 2.77 -11.41
CA GLY A 103 0.70 4.04 -11.68
C GLY A 103 -0.57 4.28 -10.83
N GLY A 104 -1.18 3.21 -10.30
CA GLY A 104 -2.35 3.29 -9.40
C GLY A 104 -2.05 3.00 -7.94
N SER A 105 -0.79 2.79 -7.58
CA SER A 105 -0.41 2.54 -6.19
C SER A 105 -0.46 3.83 -5.37
N ARG A 106 -1.15 3.78 -4.22
CA ARG A 106 -1.20 4.89 -3.27
C ARG A 106 0.18 5.26 -2.72
N HIS A 107 1.11 4.29 -2.65
CA HIS A 107 2.52 4.55 -2.28
C HIS A 107 3.23 5.53 -3.23
N HIS A 108 2.73 5.75 -4.45
CA HIS A 108 3.26 6.77 -5.36
C HIS A 108 3.07 8.19 -4.84
N TRP A 109 2.03 8.43 -4.04
CA TRP A 109 1.68 9.75 -3.54
C TRP A 109 2.57 10.21 -2.38
N GLY A 110 3.36 9.30 -1.79
CA GLY A 110 4.17 9.62 -0.60
C GLY A 110 3.32 9.93 0.64
N THR A 111 2.06 9.44 0.66
CA THR A 111 1.08 9.61 1.74
C THR A 111 0.83 8.33 2.52
N GLU A 112 1.43 7.21 2.08
CA GLU A 112 1.19 5.87 2.60
C GLU A 112 2.44 5.35 3.34
N ILE A 113 2.21 4.70 4.47
CA ILE A 113 3.26 4.08 5.27
C ILE A 113 2.76 2.73 5.77
N ASP A 114 3.43 1.65 5.36
CA ASP A 114 3.27 0.35 6.00
C ASP A 114 4.14 0.31 7.26
N VAL A 115 3.57 -0.17 8.37
CA VAL A 115 4.23 -0.12 9.67
C VAL A 115 4.39 -1.49 10.31
N VAL A 116 5.46 -1.64 11.08
CA VAL A 116 5.76 -2.80 11.92
C VAL A 116 6.21 -2.33 13.31
N ASP A 117 6.20 -3.22 14.30
CA ASP A 117 6.75 -2.97 15.63
C ASP A 117 8.10 -3.66 15.78
N ALA A 118 9.19 -2.87 15.79
CA ALA A 118 10.52 -3.43 15.93
C ALA A 118 10.77 -4.01 17.33
N ALA A 119 10.10 -3.51 18.37
CA ALA A 119 10.22 -4.06 19.72
C ALA A 119 9.62 -5.46 19.86
N ALA A 120 8.63 -5.80 19.02
CA ALA A 120 8.00 -7.11 19.01
C ALA A 120 8.78 -8.16 18.22
N MET A 121 9.71 -7.75 17.34
CA MET A 121 10.41 -8.66 16.44
C MET A 121 11.55 -9.41 17.12
N PRO A 122 11.56 -10.78 17.13
CA PRO A 122 12.73 -11.54 17.52
C PRO A 122 13.94 -11.27 16.60
N LEU A 123 15.13 -11.54 17.11
CA LEU A 123 16.34 -11.37 16.30
C LEU A 123 16.28 -12.21 15.02
N GLY A 124 16.50 -11.55 13.87
CA GLY A 124 16.44 -12.20 12.55
C GLY A 124 15.03 -12.39 11.99
N TYR A 125 14.00 -11.88 12.64
CA TYR A 125 12.65 -11.88 12.10
C TYR A 125 12.54 -10.97 10.86
N HIS A 126 11.86 -11.46 9.84
CA HIS A 126 11.59 -10.71 8.61
C HIS A 126 10.08 -10.59 8.41
N PRO A 127 9.49 -9.39 8.58
CA PRO A 127 8.06 -9.17 8.37
C PRO A 127 7.64 -9.55 6.95
N LYS A 128 6.50 -10.21 6.83
CA LYS A 128 5.90 -10.62 5.55
C LYS A 128 4.74 -9.74 5.14
N LEU A 129 4.16 -8.98 6.10
CA LEU A 129 2.91 -8.24 5.97
C LEU A 129 1.77 -9.17 5.52
N LEU A 130 1.52 -10.19 6.34
CA LEU A 130 0.45 -11.17 6.16
C LEU A 130 -0.51 -11.15 7.37
N PRO A 131 -1.75 -11.64 7.22
CA PRO A 131 -2.74 -11.64 8.30
C PRO A 131 -2.30 -12.32 9.59
N GLU A 132 -1.47 -13.35 9.50
CA GLU A 132 -0.92 -14.08 10.66
C GLU A 132 -0.11 -13.19 11.61
N GLU A 133 0.49 -12.11 11.11
CA GLU A 133 1.32 -11.20 11.92
C GLU A 133 0.50 -10.17 12.70
N THR A 134 -0.72 -9.90 12.27
CA THR A 134 -1.55 -8.79 12.80
C THR A 134 -2.80 -9.27 13.52
N GLY A 135 -3.24 -10.50 13.24
CA GLY A 135 -4.42 -11.14 13.81
C GLY A 135 -4.24 -11.59 15.26
N GLU A 136 -5.15 -12.44 15.72
CA GLU A 136 -5.08 -13.02 17.06
C GLU A 136 -3.84 -13.90 17.22
N GLY A 137 -3.03 -13.61 18.24
CA GLY A 137 -1.73 -14.25 18.45
C GLY A 137 -0.61 -13.74 17.54
N GLY A 138 -0.89 -12.83 16.62
CA GLY A 138 0.12 -12.23 15.75
C GLY A 138 1.07 -11.31 16.49
N ILE A 139 2.34 -11.31 16.06
CA ILE A 139 3.41 -10.59 16.76
C ILE A 139 3.21 -9.05 16.75
N PHE A 140 2.53 -8.50 15.72
CA PHE A 140 2.23 -7.09 15.62
C PHE A 140 0.84 -6.70 16.15
N ARG A 141 0.08 -7.65 16.74
CA ARG A 141 -1.24 -7.37 17.30
C ARG A 141 -1.25 -6.17 18.27
N PRO A 142 -0.30 -6.03 19.23
CA PRO A 142 -0.29 -4.86 20.13
C PRO A 142 -0.17 -3.53 19.39
N LEU A 143 0.68 -3.44 18.36
CA LEU A 143 0.77 -2.26 17.51
C LEU A 143 -0.58 -1.94 16.85
N HIS A 144 -1.27 -2.96 16.31
CA HIS A 144 -2.53 -2.75 15.61
C HIS A 144 -3.68 -2.35 16.54
N GLN A 145 -3.72 -2.88 17.77
CA GLN A 145 -4.65 -2.43 18.81
C GLN A 145 -4.39 -0.97 19.18
N TRP A 146 -3.13 -0.58 19.36
CA TRP A 146 -2.76 0.80 19.62
C TRP A 146 -3.18 1.73 18.46
N LEU A 147 -2.97 1.30 17.22
CA LEU A 147 -3.38 2.04 16.03
C LEU A 147 -4.90 2.20 15.95
N ASP A 148 -5.69 1.18 16.30
CA ASP A 148 -7.17 1.27 16.32
C ASP A 148 -7.67 2.41 17.19
N GLU A 149 -6.98 2.68 18.29
CA GLU A 149 -7.34 3.71 19.24
C GLU A 149 -6.78 5.11 18.90
N ASN A 150 -5.64 5.17 18.20
CA ASN A 150 -4.84 6.39 18.14
C ASN A 150 -4.61 6.96 16.74
N LEU A 151 -4.63 6.16 15.67
CA LEU A 151 -4.16 6.62 14.35
C LEU A 151 -4.90 7.86 13.82
N HIS A 152 -6.20 7.98 14.12
CA HIS A 152 -7.03 9.11 13.68
C HIS A 152 -6.56 10.45 14.25
N ARG A 153 -5.97 10.46 15.46
CA ARG A 153 -5.45 11.67 16.14
C ARG A 153 -4.28 12.30 15.36
N PHE A 154 -3.64 11.54 14.49
CA PHE A 154 -2.50 11.96 13.67
C PHE A 154 -2.89 12.14 12.20
N GLY A 155 -4.18 12.12 11.88
CA GLY A 155 -4.69 12.30 10.52
C GLY A 155 -4.55 11.08 9.62
N PHE A 156 -4.22 9.91 10.18
CA PHE A 156 -4.14 8.66 9.42
C PHE A 156 -5.43 7.85 9.50
N PHE A 157 -5.67 7.03 8.47
CA PHE A 157 -6.71 6.02 8.42
C PHE A 157 -6.20 4.79 7.67
N ARG A 158 -6.95 3.69 7.69
CA ARG A 158 -6.66 2.46 6.94
C ARG A 158 -7.56 2.36 5.72
N PRO A 159 -7.05 2.56 4.49
CA PRO A 159 -7.85 2.46 3.28
C PRO A 159 -8.34 1.02 3.01
N TYR A 160 -7.61 0.02 3.47
CA TYR A 160 -7.89 -1.40 3.30
C TYR A 160 -8.23 -2.06 4.65
N GLN A 161 -9.29 -1.56 5.29
CA GLN A 161 -9.67 -2.00 6.64
C GLN A 161 -10.44 -3.33 6.65
N LYS A 162 -11.22 -3.58 5.60
CA LYS A 162 -12.08 -4.76 5.48
C LYS A 162 -12.15 -5.25 4.04
N GLN A 163 -12.50 -6.54 3.86
CA GLN A 163 -12.77 -7.08 2.54
C GLN A 163 -14.05 -6.46 1.96
N GLN A 164 -13.95 -5.84 0.79
CA GLN A 164 -15.07 -5.20 0.10
C GLN A 164 -15.00 -5.36 -1.44
N GLY A 165 -14.33 -6.44 -1.91
CA GLY A 165 -14.25 -6.78 -3.34
C GLY A 165 -13.12 -6.09 -4.10
N GLY A 166 -12.15 -5.52 -3.38
CA GLY A 166 -10.91 -4.94 -3.93
C GLY A 166 -9.68 -5.58 -3.30
N MET A 167 -8.72 -4.74 -2.90
CA MET A 167 -7.55 -5.18 -2.13
C MET A 167 -8.00 -5.90 -0.85
N PHE A 168 -7.26 -6.94 -0.48
CA PHE A 168 -7.47 -7.60 0.80
C PHE A 168 -7.13 -6.66 1.97
N PRO A 169 -7.65 -6.95 3.19
CA PRO A 169 -7.36 -6.12 4.35
C PRO A 169 -5.87 -6.06 4.65
N GLU A 170 -5.35 -4.84 4.74
CA GLU A 170 -3.97 -4.53 5.08
C GLU A 170 -3.93 -3.62 6.31
N PRO A 171 -4.04 -4.17 7.54
CA PRO A 171 -4.09 -3.37 8.76
C PRO A 171 -2.81 -2.55 9.01
N TRP A 172 -1.68 -2.95 8.42
CA TRP A 172 -0.40 -2.25 8.47
C TRP A 172 -0.33 -1.02 7.57
N HIS A 173 -1.21 -0.93 6.54
CA HIS A 173 -1.19 0.13 5.54
C HIS A 173 -1.93 1.36 6.03
N LEU A 174 -1.18 2.42 6.34
CA LEU A 174 -1.68 3.67 6.87
C LEU A 174 -1.63 4.76 5.81
N SER A 175 -2.70 5.52 5.68
CA SER A 175 -2.88 6.59 4.72
C SER A 175 -3.11 7.91 5.43
N TYR A 176 -2.35 8.95 5.09
CA TYR A 176 -2.52 10.29 5.65
C TYR A 176 -3.63 11.04 4.90
N ALA A 177 -4.82 11.11 5.50
CA ALA A 177 -6.05 11.59 4.87
C ALA A 177 -5.95 13.00 4.26
N PRO A 178 -5.33 14.01 4.91
CA PRO A 178 -5.32 15.37 4.37
C PRO A 178 -4.68 15.50 2.99
N LEU A 179 -3.76 14.58 2.63
CA LEU A 179 -3.08 14.60 1.32
C LEU A 179 -3.50 13.45 0.41
N SER A 180 -3.86 12.30 0.96
CA SER A 180 -4.23 11.13 0.15
C SER A 180 -5.64 11.26 -0.44
N VAL A 181 -6.57 11.94 0.24
CA VAL A 181 -7.92 12.17 -0.29
C VAL A 181 -7.89 13.06 -1.55
N PRO A 182 -7.25 14.24 -1.55
CA PRO A 182 -7.09 15.02 -2.77
C PRO A 182 -6.32 14.29 -3.88
N ALA A 183 -5.33 13.45 -3.53
CA ALA A 183 -4.60 12.65 -4.50
C ALA A 183 -5.51 11.61 -5.18
N LEU A 184 -6.36 10.91 -4.40
CA LEU A 184 -7.33 9.97 -4.96
C LEU A 184 -8.34 10.67 -5.87
N GLN A 185 -8.82 11.87 -5.50
CA GLN A 185 -9.75 12.66 -6.30
C GLN A 185 -9.14 13.16 -7.62
N ALA A 186 -7.83 13.34 -7.66
CA ALA A 186 -7.10 13.74 -8.86
C ALA A 186 -6.76 12.56 -9.80
N MET A 187 -6.88 11.31 -9.32
CA MET A 187 -6.67 10.14 -10.17
C MET A 187 -7.84 9.97 -11.15
N SER A 188 -7.52 9.48 -12.35
CA SER A 188 -8.52 9.10 -13.34
C SER A 188 -8.12 7.82 -14.07
N VAL A 189 -9.12 7.15 -14.65
CA VAL A 189 -8.90 5.96 -15.47
C VAL A 189 -8.08 6.31 -16.72
N ASP A 190 -8.30 7.48 -17.30
CA ASP A 190 -7.59 7.94 -18.50
C ASP A 190 -6.10 8.19 -18.22
N LEU A 191 -5.78 8.89 -17.11
CA LEU A 191 -4.39 9.07 -16.66
C LEU A 191 -3.66 7.75 -16.47
N LEU A 192 -4.36 6.76 -15.91
CA LEU A 192 -3.80 5.45 -15.67
C LEU A 192 -3.63 4.68 -16.99
N ALA A 193 -4.60 4.74 -17.90
CA ALA A 193 -4.51 4.15 -19.24
C ALA A 193 -3.31 4.71 -20.01
N ASP A 194 -3.15 6.03 -20.07
CA ASP A 194 -2.03 6.70 -20.73
C ASP A 194 -0.68 6.28 -20.13
N THR A 195 -0.64 6.14 -18.81
CA THR A 195 0.58 5.70 -18.10
C THR A 195 0.94 4.26 -18.47
N LEU A 196 -0.04 3.36 -18.53
CA LEU A 196 0.17 1.93 -18.76
C LEU A 196 0.42 1.59 -20.23
N CYS A 197 -0.18 2.32 -21.17
CA CYS A 197 0.06 2.13 -22.61
C CYS A 197 1.54 2.19 -22.96
N ASN A 198 2.29 3.08 -22.30
CA ASN A 198 3.71 3.30 -22.54
C ASN A 198 4.64 2.46 -21.64
N ALA A 199 4.10 1.56 -20.80
CA ALA A 199 4.87 0.76 -19.87
C ALA A 199 5.14 -0.65 -20.41
N GLU A 200 6.25 -1.25 -19.99
CA GLU A 200 6.57 -2.68 -20.22
C GLU A 200 5.84 -3.55 -19.17
N LEU A 201 4.50 -3.45 -19.14
CA LEU A 201 3.63 -4.15 -18.20
C LEU A 201 3.32 -5.55 -18.72
N SER A 202 3.56 -6.58 -17.93
CA SER A 202 3.13 -7.95 -18.24
C SER A 202 1.60 -8.06 -18.15
N GLY A 203 0.96 -8.67 -19.16
CA GLY A 203 -0.51 -8.74 -19.26
C GLY A 203 -1.16 -7.41 -19.63
N LYS A 204 -0.42 -6.48 -20.27
CA LYS A 204 -0.87 -5.12 -20.56
C LYS A 204 -2.21 -5.06 -21.30
N GLU A 205 -2.39 -5.86 -22.34
CA GLU A 205 -3.63 -5.86 -23.15
C GLU A 205 -4.84 -6.22 -22.30
N THR A 206 -4.73 -7.28 -21.50
CA THR A 206 -5.79 -7.71 -20.59
C THR A 206 -6.04 -6.66 -19.49
N VAL A 207 -4.99 -6.09 -18.91
CA VAL A 207 -5.14 -5.01 -17.92
C VAL A 207 -5.86 -3.80 -18.51
N LEU A 208 -5.50 -3.36 -19.72
CA LEU A 208 -6.15 -2.21 -20.36
C LEU A 208 -7.60 -2.49 -20.71
N ALA A 209 -7.94 -3.71 -21.15
CA ALA A 209 -9.32 -4.12 -21.42
C ALA A 209 -10.18 -4.11 -20.16
N LEU A 210 -9.63 -4.49 -19.02
CA LEU A 210 -10.31 -4.54 -17.72
C LEU A 210 -10.19 -3.23 -16.92
N LEU A 211 -9.44 -2.25 -17.40
CA LEU A 211 -9.00 -1.09 -16.61
C LEU A 211 -10.14 -0.32 -15.92
N PRO A 212 -11.30 -0.05 -16.56
CA PRO A 212 -12.40 0.64 -15.89
C PRO A 212 -12.96 -0.12 -14.68
N GLU A 213 -12.98 -1.46 -14.74
CA GLU A 213 -13.39 -2.31 -13.62
C GLU A 213 -12.31 -2.33 -12.53
N LEU A 214 -11.06 -2.57 -12.92
CA LEU A 214 -9.93 -2.61 -11.98
C LEU A 214 -9.77 -1.28 -11.24
N TYR A 215 -9.96 -0.17 -11.93
CA TYR A 215 -9.92 1.17 -11.34
C TYR A 215 -10.98 1.34 -10.26
N ARG A 216 -12.23 0.96 -10.53
CA ARG A 216 -13.30 1.04 -9.54
C ARG A 216 -13.04 0.14 -8.33
N ASN A 217 -12.60 -1.10 -8.57
CA ASN A 217 -12.52 -2.13 -7.53
C ASN A 217 -11.23 -2.01 -6.69
N HIS A 218 -10.12 -1.57 -7.26
CA HIS A 218 -8.82 -1.62 -6.58
C HIS A 218 -8.19 -0.25 -6.31
N ILE A 219 -8.71 0.84 -6.89
CA ILE A 219 -8.21 2.20 -6.66
C ILE A 219 -9.23 3.03 -5.90
N LEU A 220 -10.49 3.06 -6.36
CA LEU A 220 -11.55 3.84 -5.71
C LEU A 220 -12.18 3.13 -4.51
N ASN A 221 -12.17 1.81 -4.48
CA ASN A 221 -12.81 1.00 -3.45
C ASN A 221 -11.93 0.91 -2.18
N ILE A 222 -11.99 1.95 -1.38
CA ILE A 222 -11.31 2.06 -0.08
C ILE A 222 -12.33 2.29 1.03
N ALA A 223 -11.89 2.10 2.27
CA ALA A 223 -12.71 2.44 3.44
C ALA A 223 -12.98 3.95 3.49
N ASP A 224 -14.13 4.30 4.08
CA ASP A 224 -14.49 5.70 4.32
C ASP A 224 -13.43 6.41 5.15
N VAL A 225 -13.10 7.64 4.76
CA VAL A 225 -12.20 8.48 5.54
C VAL A 225 -12.95 8.93 6.79
N PRO A 226 -12.40 8.70 8.00
CA PRO A 226 -13.05 9.18 9.21
C PRO A 226 -13.29 10.70 9.12
N THR A 227 -14.52 11.13 9.35
CA THR A 227 -14.81 12.56 9.53
C THR A 227 -14.18 13.03 10.83
N ALA A 228 -13.46 14.15 10.77
CA ALA A 228 -12.84 14.76 11.93
C ALA A 228 -13.88 15.27 12.93
#